data_ea35aa317a71e2eace14fab83c34f48b
#
_entry.id   ea35aa317a71e2eace14fab83c34f48b
#
_cell.length_a   1.000
_cell.length_b   1.000
_cell.length_c   1.000
_cell.angle_alpha   90.00
_cell.angle_beta   90.00
_cell.angle_gamma   90.00
#
_symmetry.space_group_name_H-M   'P 1'
#
loop_
_entity.id
_entity.type
_entity.pdbx_description
1 polymer ?
#
loop_
_entity_poly.entity_id
_entity_poly.type
_entity_poly.pdbx_seq_one_letter_code
_entity_poly.pdbx_strand_id
1 'polypeptide(L)'
;MTALLAQRPGELARRFDHALRVAGGDAGAVDHLLAEFTAALPRLATPVLLTLHSLLPTRAVPGKTRVYWPKGKVTKGVFAPDERPALPASAIERSLAVLENELLRRFAEKPRFPVFLIDTRLKEVMVPFNERTASRSAIQLPRGSAMDVALAGTMRLFLHWCEPQSGGSVTDLDLSVAFYDKDWGFCGACSYYELTFESTQGAAIARSAGDLRSAPYPGGATEFIDIDCERALADGIRYAVAVLNNYAGMPFEQLEHAYAGLMQLDEAHGAHGAHFDPRAVKLKFDLQGENGIFMPLVLDLSEGRLHWLDVYSKGELAFNNADSSNAAITAICPTLIAYFSSGIRPSLYDLVLLHAAARAESVVLRGAQDVVFERRADEDSTAFLKRLRSGAGAPCEALPDGPVCAALLEGDAALPADSQAYVLQPGICAGSMSPADFLS
;
A
#
# COMPACT_ATOMS: atom_id res chain seq x y z
N MET A 1 -19.10 29.83 11.91
CA MET A 1 -18.89 28.43 11.46
C MET A 1 -17.79 27.75 12.27
N THR A 2 -16.59 28.31 12.36
CA THR A 2 -15.44 27.73 13.05
C THR A 2 -15.71 27.40 14.53
N ALA A 3 -16.27 28.30 15.30
CA ALA A 3 -16.62 28.09 16.71
C ALA A 3 -17.62 26.95 16.94
N LEU A 4 -18.57 26.73 16.03
CA LEU A 4 -19.49 25.58 16.09
C LEU A 4 -18.79 24.25 15.79
N LEU A 5 -17.88 24.26 14.82
CA LEU A 5 -17.09 23.07 14.49
C LEU A 5 -16.11 22.72 15.61
N ALA A 6 -15.54 23.71 16.29
CA ALA A 6 -14.61 23.53 17.41
C ALA A 6 -15.22 22.77 18.60
N GLN A 7 -16.54 22.82 18.77
CA GLN A 7 -17.26 22.04 19.79
C GLN A 7 -17.21 20.53 19.47
N ARG A 8 -16.97 20.16 18.20
CA ARG A 8 -16.86 18.78 17.73
C ARG A 8 -15.51 18.58 17.01
N PRO A 9 -14.42 18.31 17.74
CA PRO A 9 -13.07 18.24 17.17
C PRO A 9 -12.95 17.35 15.94
N GLY A 10 -13.58 16.18 15.94
CA GLY A 10 -13.60 15.28 14.79
C GLY A 10 -14.28 15.85 13.55
N GLU A 11 -15.31 16.70 13.70
CA GLU A 11 -15.94 17.38 12.56
C GLU A 11 -15.07 18.55 12.07
N LEU A 12 -14.42 19.27 12.97
CA LEU A 12 -13.47 20.32 12.60
C LEU A 12 -12.33 19.71 11.77
N ALA A 13 -11.74 18.62 12.24
CA ALA A 13 -10.66 17.91 11.54
C ALA A 13 -11.09 17.43 10.14
N ARG A 14 -12.24 16.77 10.01
CA ARG A 14 -12.73 16.27 8.71
C ARG A 14 -13.04 17.38 7.70
N ARG A 15 -13.33 18.59 8.18
CA ARG A 15 -13.68 19.74 7.35
C ARG A 15 -12.58 20.80 7.30
N PHE A 16 -11.42 20.50 7.86
CA PHE A 16 -10.35 21.47 8.04
C PHE A 16 -9.86 22.03 6.71
N ASP A 17 -9.63 21.19 5.70
CA ASP A 17 -9.24 21.64 4.37
C ASP A 17 -10.32 22.49 3.68
N HIS A 18 -11.60 22.20 3.92
CA HIS A 18 -12.71 23.02 3.45
C HIS A 18 -12.77 24.37 4.20
N ALA A 19 -12.59 24.34 5.52
CA ALA A 19 -12.57 25.57 6.32
C ALA A 19 -11.43 26.52 5.90
N LEU A 20 -10.25 25.98 5.59
CA LEU A 20 -9.13 26.74 5.02
C LEU A 20 -9.50 27.39 3.67
N ARG A 21 -10.23 26.69 2.78
CA ARG A 21 -10.70 27.27 1.51
C ARG A 21 -11.72 28.39 1.73
N VAL A 22 -12.62 28.22 2.69
CA VAL A 22 -13.61 29.26 3.04
C VAL A 22 -12.95 30.49 3.65
N ALA A 23 -11.88 30.30 4.46
CA ALA A 23 -11.05 31.39 4.95
C ALA A 23 -10.34 32.14 3.81
N GLY A 24 -10.11 31.45 2.69
CA GLY A 24 -9.49 32.03 1.50
C GLY A 24 -8.09 32.56 1.77
N GLY A 25 -7.80 33.78 1.28
CA GLY A 25 -6.53 34.48 1.54
C GLY A 25 -6.58 35.40 2.76
N ASP A 26 -7.65 35.41 3.52
CA ASP A 26 -7.77 36.25 4.73
C ASP A 26 -6.91 35.66 5.87
N ALA A 27 -5.80 36.34 6.16
CA ALA A 27 -4.85 35.92 7.18
C ALA A 27 -5.49 35.84 8.57
N GLY A 28 -6.39 36.78 8.92
CA GLY A 28 -7.08 36.82 10.21
C GLY A 28 -8.03 35.62 10.38
N ALA A 29 -8.77 35.27 9.31
CA ALA A 29 -9.64 34.10 9.31
C ALA A 29 -8.85 32.80 9.43
N VAL A 30 -7.68 32.68 8.76
CA VAL A 30 -6.76 31.53 8.87
C VAL A 30 -6.17 31.46 10.28
N ASP A 31 -5.76 32.61 10.87
CA ASP A 31 -5.24 32.66 12.24
C ASP A 31 -6.25 32.18 13.27
N HIS A 32 -7.48 32.65 13.17
CA HIS A 32 -8.55 32.20 14.05
C HIS A 32 -8.84 30.70 13.88
N LEU A 33 -8.91 30.22 12.63
CA LEU A 33 -9.13 28.78 12.37
C LEU A 33 -8.01 27.93 12.94
N LEU A 34 -6.74 28.33 12.78
CA LEU A 34 -5.58 27.62 13.32
C LEU A 34 -5.57 27.62 14.86
N ALA A 35 -5.94 28.71 15.50
CA ALA A 35 -6.05 28.79 16.95
C ALA A 35 -7.10 27.79 17.49
N GLU A 36 -8.30 27.77 16.91
CA GLU A 36 -9.36 26.83 17.27
C GLU A 36 -8.96 25.38 16.99
N PHE A 37 -8.28 25.14 15.87
CA PHE A 37 -7.79 23.82 15.51
C PHE A 37 -6.71 23.33 16.49
N THR A 38 -5.74 24.20 16.85
CA THR A 38 -4.70 23.89 17.85
C THR A 38 -5.31 23.51 19.20
N ALA A 39 -6.33 24.24 19.65
CA ALA A 39 -7.04 23.92 20.89
C ALA A 39 -7.81 22.59 20.82
N ALA A 40 -8.18 22.14 19.62
CA ALA A 40 -8.89 20.89 19.40
C ALA A 40 -7.95 19.66 19.30
N LEU A 41 -6.67 19.84 18.92
CA LEU A 41 -5.72 18.75 18.64
C LEU A 41 -5.60 17.70 19.75
N PRO A 42 -5.50 18.07 21.06
CA PRO A 42 -5.35 17.06 22.13
C PRO A 42 -6.51 16.06 22.20
N ARG A 43 -7.68 16.41 21.66
CA ARG A 43 -8.90 15.58 21.64
C ARG A 43 -9.05 14.75 20.35
N LEU A 44 -8.14 14.88 19.40
CA LEU A 44 -8.14 14.14 18.14
C LEU A 44 -7.27 12.88 18.25
N ALA A 45 -7.71 11.80 17.64
CA ALA A 45 -6.91 10.57 17.56
C ALA A 45 -5.70 10.75 16.63
N THR A 46 -4.58 10.13 16.95
CA THR A 46 -3.34 10.17 16.14
C THR A 46 -3.56 9.83 14.65
N PRO A 47 -4.36 8.80 14.28
CA PRO A 47 -4.65 8.52 12.87
C PRO A 47 -5.31 9.69 12.12
N VAL A 48 -6.12 10.50 12.79
CA VAL A 48 -6.76 11.69 12.19
C VAL A 48 -5.73 12.77 11.90
N LEU A 49 -4.80 13.00 12.83
CA LEU A 49 -3.70 13.97 12.66
C LEU A 49 -2.78 13.56 11.52
N LEU A 50 -2.36 12.28 11.47
CA LEU A 50 -1.52 11.73 10.41
C LEU A 50 -2.21 11.81 9.04
N THR A 51 -3.52 11.53 8.98
CA THR A 51 -4.29 11.68 7.73
C THR A 51 -4.29 13.13 7.24
N LEU A 52 -4.50 14.11 8.12
CA LEU A 52 -4.45 15.51 7.75
C LEU A 52 -3.05 15.96 7.36
N HIS A 53 -2.03 15.50 8.07
CA HIS A 53 -0.64 15.80 7.80
C HIS A 53 -0.23 15.39 6.37
N SER A 54 -0.63 14.19 5.92
CA SER A 54 -0.35 13.72 4.54
C SER A 54 -1.27 14.36 3.50
N LEU A 55 -2.53 14.64 3.87
CA LEU A 55 -3.52 15.21 2.97
C LEU A 55 -3.21 16.65 2.56
N LEU A 56 -2.81 17.50 3.51
CA LEU A 56 -2.70 18.95 3.30
C LEU A 56 -1.70 19.34 2.21
N PRO A 57 -0.49 18.75 2.11
CA PRO A 57 0.44 19.06 1.03
C PRO A 57 -0.15 18.82 -0.36
N THR A 58 -0.98 17.78 -0.53
CA THR A 58 -1.62 17.47 -1.82
C THR A 58 -2.64 18.53 -2.25
N ARG A 59 -3.01 19.44 -1.35
CA ARG A 59 -3.97 20.53 -1.62
C ARG A 59 -3.31 21.76 -2.23
N ALA A 60 -1.99 21.82 -2.29
CA ALA A 60 -1.25 22.85 -3.01
C ALA A 60 -1.47 22.73 -4.54
N VAL A 61 -1.51 21.49 -5.03
CA VAL A 61 -1.81 21.17 -6.44
C VAL A 61 -2.86 20.07 -6.44
N PRO A 62 -4.16 20.39 -6.49
CA PRO A 62 -5.21 19.39 -6.50
C PRO A 62 -5.08 18.46 -7.71
N GLY A 63 -5.29 17.17 -7.47
CA GLY A 63 -5.35 16.17 -8.54
C GLY A 63 -6.62 16.33 -9.39
N LYS A 64 -6.65 15.67 -10.56
CA LYS A 64 -7.82 15.71 -11.45
C LYS A 64 -9.02 14.96 -10.87
N THR A 65 -8.79 13.95 -10.05
CA THR A 65 -9.82 13.05 -9.54
C THR A 65 -9.76 12.91 -8.03
N ARG A 66 -10.92 12.97 -7.41
CA ARG A 66 -11.12 12.61 -6.01
C ARG A 66 -11.47 11.13 -5.92
N VAL A 67 -10.79 10.43 -5.00
CA VAL A 67 -11.09 9.02 -4.69
C VAL A 67 -11.50 8.93 -3.23
N TYR A 68 -12.58 8.23 -2.94
CA TYR A 68 -13.01 7.95 -1.56
C TYR A 68 -13.80 6.66 -1.48
N TRP A 69 -13.77 6.04 -0.30
CA TRP A 69 -14.55 4.85 0.00
C TRP A 69 -15.66 5.20 0.98
N PRO A 70 -16.94 5.04 0.62
CA PRO A 70 -18.06 5.29 1.52
C PRO A 70 -17.95 4.42 2.77
N LYS A 71 -18.31 4.98 3.93
CA LYS A 71 -18.31 4.24 5.21
C LYS A 71 -19.12 2.94 5.09
N GLY A 72 -18.53 1.82 5.50
CA GLY A 72 -19.16 0.51 5.43
C GLY A 72 -19.11 -0.17 4.06
N LYS A 73 -18.49 0.45 3.04
CA LYS A 73 -18.32 -0.11 1.70
C LYS A 73 -16.83 -0.11 1.30
N VAL A 74 -16.04 -0.89 2.02
CA VAL A 74 -14.57 -0.94 1.85
C VAL A 74 -14.15 -1.35 0.44
N THR A 75 -15.00 -2.12 -0.24
CA THR A 75 -14.74 -2.65 -1.59
C THR A 75 -15.12 -1.69 -2.71
N LYS A 76 -15.89 -0.63 -2.43
CA LYS A 76 -16.40 0.27 -3.47
C LYS A 76 -15.71 1.65 -3.42
N GLY A 77 -14.74 1.85 -4.30
CA GLY A 77 -14.20 3.19 -4.59
C GLY A 77 -15.21 4.07 -5.32
N VAL A 78 -15.27 5.35 -4.97
CA VAL A 78 -16.05 6.37 -5.69
C VAL A 78 -15.07 7.38 -6.25
N PHE A 79 -15.23 7.66 -7.53
CA PHE A 79 -14.39 8.57 -8.31
C PHE A 79 -15.22 9.77 -8.75
N ALA A 80 -14.70 10.96 -8.54
CA ALA A 80 -15.37 12.21 -8.95
C ALA A 80 -14.31 13.23 -9.39
N PRO A 81 -14.63 14.16 -10.30
CA PRO A 81 -13.73 15.27 -10.64
C PRO A 81 -13.35 16.07 -9.40
N ASP A 82 -12.10 16.51 -9.31
CA ASP A 82 -11.66 17.43 -8.25
C ASP A 82 -11.56 18.86 -8.79
N GLU A 83 -12.64 19.60 -8.61
CA GLU A 83 -12.76 21.01 -9.03
C GLU A 83 -12.45 22.00 -7.90
N ARG A 84 -11.94 21.49 -6.76
CA ARG A 84 -11.64 22.35 -5.61
C ARG A 84 -10.43 23.22 -5.91
N PRO A 85 -10.48 24.53 -5.54
CA PRO A 85 -9.32 25.39 -5.69
C PRO A 85 -8.17 24.93 -4.77
N ALA A 86 -6.94 25.24 -5.20
CA ALA A 86 -5.74 25.01 -4.40
C ALA A 86 -5.82 25.78 -3.07
N LEU A 87 -5.17 25.24 -2.04
CA LEU A 87 -4.94 25.97 -0.79
C LEU A 87 -3.68 26.83 -0.90
N PRO A 88 -3.64 28.02 -0.27
CA PRO A 88 -2.43 28.83 -0.18
C PRO A 88 -1.30 28.07 0.52
N ALA A 89 -0.09 28.11 -0.04
CA ALA A 89 1.09 27.43 0.52
C ALA A 89 1.34 27.81 1.99
N SER A 90 1.22 29.09 2.34
CA SER A 90 1.40 29.58 3.71
C SER A 90 0.37 28.98 4.70
N ALA A 91 -0.88 28.75 4.26
CA ALA A 91 -1.89 28.12 5.10
C ALA A 91 -1.58 26.64 5.31
N ILE A 92 -1.06 25.95 4.29
CA ILE A 92 -0.62 24.56 4.38
C ILE A 92 0.57 24.46 5.35
N GLU A 93 1.64 25.24 5.15
CA GLU A 93 2.83 25.23 5.98
C GLU A 93 2.54 25.45 7.46
N ARG A 94 1.71 26.45 7.76
CA ARG A 94 1.30 26.76 9.13
C ARG A 94 0.47 25.63 9.75
N SER A 95 -0.42 25.01 8.97
CA SER A 95 -1.22 23.88 9.43
C SER A 95 -0.35 22.65 9.69
N LEU A 96 0.65 22.39 8.85
CA LEU A 96 1.60 21.32 9.05
C LEU A 96 2.44 21.53 10.30
N ALA A 97 2.93 22.74 10.54
CA ALA A 97 3.70 23.04 11.75
C ALA A 97 2.90 22.76 13.03
N VAL A 98 1.61 23.12 13.06
CA VAL A 98 0.72 22.84 14.20
C VAL A 98 0.50 21.32 14.38
N LEU A 99 0.28 20.59 13.29
CA LEU A 99 0.11 19.14 13.32
C LEU A 99 1.38 18.40 13.75
N GLU A 100 2.53 18.77 13.20
CA GLU A 100 3.83 18.19 13.54
C GLU A 100 4.19 18.41 15.00
N ASN A 101 4.02 19.62 15.51
CA ASN A 101 4.27 19.91 16.92
C ASN A 101 3.43 19.01 17.86
N GLU A 102 2.16 18.79 17.56
CA GLU A 102 1.33 17.90 18.37
C GLU A 102 1.71 16.44 18.22
N LEU A 103 2.02 15.97 17.01
CA LEU A 103 2.48 14.59 16.78
C LEU A 103 3.81 14.32 17.49
N LEU A 104 4.79 15.22 17.37
CA LEU A 104 6.08 15.10 18.05
C LEU A 104 5.92 15.13 19.57
N ARG A 105 5.05 16.00 20.11
CA ARG A 105 4.72 16.03 21.53
C ARG A 105 4.19 14.68 22.05
N ARG A 106 3.22 14.09 21.33
CA ARG A 106 2.66 12.78 21.70
C ARG A 106 3.69 11.67 21.65
N PHE A 107 4.49 11.64 20.59
CA PHE A 107 5.49 10.60 20.41
C PHE A 107 6.65 10.73 21.40
N ALA A 108 6.96 11.94 21.89
CA ALA A 108 7.94 12.15 22.94
C ALA A 108 7.55 11.54 24.31
N GLU A 109 6.26 11.23 24.52
CA GLU A 109 5.77 10.54 25.71
C GLU A 109 6.08 9.02 25.72
N LYS A 110 6.49 8.47 24.57
CA LYS A 110 6.85 7.06 24.42
C LYS A 110 8.30 6.78 24.86
N PRO A 111 8.66 5.52 25.15
CA PRO A 111 10.04 5.14 25.51
C PRO A 111 11.05 5.62 24.46
N ARG A 112 12.17 6.17 24.90
CA ARG A 112 13.28 6.57 24.05
C ARG A 112 14.11 5.38 23.63
N PHE A 113 14.75 5.48 22.49
CA PHE A 113 15.74 4.53 22.00
C PHE A 113 17.01 5.27 21.58
N PRO A 114 18.22 4.74 21.89
CA PRO A 114 19.45 5.32 21.40
C PRO A 114 19.47 5.41 19.87
N VAL A 115 19.03 4.33 19.21
CA VAL A 115 19.09 4.23 17.75
C VAL A 115 17.72 3.90 17.17
N PHE A 116 17.34 4.61 16.11
CA PHE A 116 16.28 4.19 15.19
C PHE A 116 16.91 3.76 13.86
N LEU A 117 16.46 2.60 13.35
CA LEU A 117 16.81 2.09 12.02
C LEU A 117 15.55 2.09 11.15
N ILE A 118 15.55 2.87 10.07
CA ILE A 118 14.38 3.07 9.23
C ILE A 118 14.70 2.70 7.79
N ASP A 119 14.02 1.70 7.25
CA ASP A 119 14.13 1.33 5.85
C ASP A 119 13.41 2.35 4.97
N THR A 120 14.14 2.98 4.05
CA THR A 120 13.60 4.01 3.16
C THR A 120 12.55 3.46 2.18
N ARG A 121 12.52 2.16 1.92
CA ARG A 121 11.50 1.49 1.11
C ARG A 121 10.10 1.55 1.74
N LEU A 122 10.01 1.77 3.06
CA LEU A 122 8.75 1.99 3.76
C LEU A 122 8.02 3.29 3.37
N LYS A 123 8.62 4.16 2.55
CA LYS A 123 7.96 5.32 1.93
C LYS A 123 6.77 4.90 1.07
N GLU A 124 6.87 3.72 0.48
CA GLU A 124 5.84 3.16 -0.39
C GLU A 124 4.83 2.27 0.35
N VAL A 125 5.02 2.03 1.64
CA VAL A 125 4.11 1.22 2.46
C VAL A 125 3.22 2.14 3.28
N MET A 126 1.91 2.08 3.03
CA MET A 126 0.93 2.94 3.71
C MET A 126 0.73 2.52 5.16
N VAL A 127 0.39 3.48 6.02
CA VAL A 127 0.01 3.18 7.42
C VAL A 127 -1.35 2.46 7.44
N PRO A 128 -1.47 1.29 8.06
CA PRO A 128 -2.74 0.56 8.17
C PRO A 128 -3.64 1.20 9.24
N PHE A 129 -4.37 2.24 8.90
CA PHE A 129 -5.43 2.75 9.77
C PHE A 129 -6.61 1.80 9.72
N ASN A 130 -6.91 1.02 10.72
CA ASN A 130 -8.14 0.21 10.92
C ASN A 130 -9.01 -0.02 9.66
N GLU A 131 -8.41 0.03 8.48
CA GLU A 131 -9.05 -0.36 7.26
C GLU A 131 -9.27 -1.85 7.37
N ARG A 132 -10.50 -2.28 7.29
CA ARG A 132 -10.81 -3.66 7.02
C ARG A 132 -10.26 -3.94 5.63
N THR A 133 -9.00 -4.36 5.56
CA THR A 133 -8.51 -5.01 4.36
C THR A 133 -9.36 -6.24 4.16
N ALA A 134 -9.82 -6.44 2.95
CA ALA A 134 -10.60 -7.62 2.62
C ALA A 134 -9.75 -8.90 2.61
N SER A 135 -8.46 -8.81 2.95
CA SER A 135 -7.56 -9.95 3.01
C SER A 135 -6.90 -10.09 4.39
N ARG A 136 -6.82 -11.32 4.89
CA ARG A 136 -5.97 -11.71 6.02
C ARG A 136 -4.73 -12.36 5.43
N SER A 137 -3.61 -11.70 5.48
CA SER A 137 -2.33 -12.22 4.95
C SER A 137 -1.28 -12.25 6.04
N ALA A 138 -0.31 -13.14 5.91
CA ALA A 138 0.91 -13.11 6.72
C ALA A 138 1.72 -11.83 6.48
N ILE A 139 1.61 -11.27 5.27
CA ILE A 139 2.14 -9.96 4.88
C ILE A 139 0.92 -9.08 4.60
N GLN A 140 0.56 -8.22 5.55
CA GLN A 140 -0.56 -7.29 5.38
C GLN A 140 -0.05 -6.01 4.71
N LEU A 141 -0.12 -5.98 3.37
CA LEU A 141 0.18 -4.78 2.61
C LEU A 141 -1.08 -3.89 2.58
N PRO A 142 -1.08 -2.70 3.19
CA PRO A 142 -2.25 -1.82 3.18
C PRO A 142 -2.55 -1.32 1.77
N ARG A 143 -3.83 -1.11 1.47
CA ARG A 143 -4.27 -0.56 0.18
C ARG A 143 -3.53 0.72 -0.17
N GLY A 144 -3.04 0.78 -1.41
CA GLY A 144 -2.28 1.89 -1.94
C GLY A 144 -0.79 1.81 -1.68
N SER A 145 -0.33 0.74 -1.01
CA SER A 145 1.10 0.48 -0.89
C SER A 145 1.68 0.01 -2.22
N ALA A 146 2.98 0.24 -2.38
CA ALA A 146 3.76 -0.33 -3.47
C ALA A 146 5.03 -0.99 -2.91
N MET A 147 5.59 -1.90 -3.68
CA MET A 147 6.87 -2.55 -3.34
C MET A 147 7.65 -2.88 -4.61
N ASP A 148 8.97 -2.85 -4.49
CA ASP A 148 9.83 -3.24 -5.59
C ASP A 148 9.79 -4.77 -5.74
N VAL A 149 9.75 -5.24 -6.99
CA VAL A 149 9.82 -6.64 -7.35
C VAL A 149 10.91 -6.82 -8.40
N ALA A 150 11.73 -7.85 -8.22
CA ALA A 150 12.70 -8.17 -9.25
C ALA A 150 11.96 -8.77 -10.45
N LEU A 151 12.29 -8.29 -11.65
CA LEU A 151 11.66 -8.74 -12.90
C LEU A 151 12.46 -9.86 -13.60
N ALA A 152 13.63 -10.23 -13.07
CA ALA A 152 14.43 -11.32 -13.62
C ALA A 152 13.72 -12.66 -13.43
N GLY A 153 13.79 -13.52 -14.45
CA GLY A 153 13.15 -14.83 -14.43
C GLY A 153 11.64 -14.78 -14.70
N THR A 154 10.94 -15.78 -14.20
CA THR A 154 9.49 -15.91 -14.39
C THR A 154 8.74 -15.43 -13.17
N MET A 155 7.82 -14.50 -13.39
CA MET A 155 6.88 -14.07 -12.37
C MET A 155 5.63 -14.96 -12.44
N ARG A 156 5.31 -15.65 -11.36
CA ARG A 156 4.15 -16.55 -11.29
C ARG A 156 3.09 -15.99 -10.38
N LEU A 157 1.93 -15.70 -10.93
CA LEU A 157 0.71 -15.49 -10.16
C LEU A 157 0.08 -16.83 -9.82
N PHE A 158 -0.52 -16.93 -8.64
CA PHE A 158 -1.25 -18.13 -8.22
C PHE A 158 -2.57 -17.78 -7.53
N LEU A 159 -3.54 -18.65 -7.71
CA LEU A 159 -4.84 -18.64 -7.04
C LEU A 159 -5.11 -20.04 -6.50
N HIS A 160 -5.37 -20.15 -5.20
CA HIS A 160 -5.76 -21.41 -4.57
C HIS A 160 -7.08 -21.23 -3.84
N TRP A 161 -7.96 -22.23 -3.97
CA TRP A 161 -9.22 -22.30 -3.21
C TRP A 161 -9.56 -23.72 -2.83
N CYS A 162 -10.40 -23.88 -1.82
CA CYS A 162 -10.88 -25.17 -1.36
C CYS A 162 -12.34 -25.05 -0.93
N GLU A 163 -13.18 -25.94 -1.43
CA GLU A 163 -14.57 -26.05 -1.04
C GLU A 163 -14.70 -26.55 0.40
N PRO A 164 -15.76 -26.16 1.14
CA PRO A 164 -15.92 -26.57 2.53
C PRO A 164 -16.08 -28.08 2.71
N GLN A 165 -15.51 -28.64 3.77
CA GLN A 165 -15.70 -30.04 4.16
C GLN A 165 -17.19 -30.41 4.36
N SER A 166 -17.99 -29.44 4.83
CA SER A 166 -19.45 -29.63 5.05
C SER A 166 -20.23 -29.80 3.75
N GLY A 167 -19.59 -29.68 2.60
CA GLY A 167 -20.24 -29.62 1.29
C GLY A 167 -20.77 -28.24 0.97
N GLY A 168 -21.15 -28.04 -0.29
CA GLY A 168 -21.61 -26.76 -0.84
C GLY A 168 -21.77 -26.85 -2.33
N SER A 169 -21.98 -25.73 -3.00
CA SER A 169 -21.93 -25.70 -4.46
C SER A 169 -20.49 -25.78 -4.93
N VAL A 170 -20.28 -26.48 -6.03
CA VAL A 170 -19.01 -26.46 -6.76
C VAL A 170 -18.65 -25.01 -7.07
N THR A 171 -17.41 -24.63 -6.75
CA THR A 171 -16.95 -23.26 -6.90
C THR A 171 -15.85 -23.19 -7.93
N ASP A 172 -16.08 -22.31 -8.89
CA ASP A 172 -15.21 -22.02 -10.03
C ASP A 172 -14.62 -20.63 -9.87
N LEU A 173 -13.32 -20.59 -9.55
CA LEU A 173 -12.55 -19.36 -9.44
C LEU A 173 -11.52 -19.30 -10.54
N ASP A 174 -11.48 -18.18 -11.26
CA ASP A 174 -10.56 -17.95 -12.35
C ASP A 174 -9.44 -16.97 -11.99
N LEU A 175 -8.23 -17.30 -12.37
CA LEU A 175 -7.09 -16.39 -12.41
C LEU A 175 -6.89 -15.86 -13.84
N SER A 176 -6.75 -14.55 -13.97
CA SER A 176 -6.46 -13.89 -15.24
C SER A 176 -5.43 -12.79 -15.06
N VAL A 177 -4.73 -12.45 -16.14
CA VAL A 177 -3.86 -11.28 -16.23
C VAL A 177 -4.19 -10.51 -17.49
N ALA A 178 -4.48 -9.21 -17.34
CA ALA A 178 -4.67 -8.29 -18.45
C ALA A 178 -3.42 -7.43 -18.64
N PHE A 179 -2.97 -7.27 -19.88
CA PHE A 179 -1.75 -6.57 -20.24
C PHE A 179 -2.04 -5.25 -20.94
N TYR A 180 -1.28 -4.22 -20.57
CA TYR A 180 -1.45 -2.86 -21.07
C TYR A 180 -0.12 -2.22 -21.44
N ASP A 181 -0.14 -1.34 -22.43
CA ASP A 181 0.98 -0.49 -22.80
C ASP A 181 1.16 0.69 -21.79
N LYS A 182 2.13 1.56 -22.08
CA LYS A 182 2.42 2.74 -21.25
C LYS A 182 1.27 3.75 -21.13
N ASP A 183 0.36 3.77 -22.09
CA ASP A 183 -0.78 4.69 -22.17
C ASP A 183 -2.10 4.01 -21.72
N TRP A 184 -1.99 2.81 -21.12
CA TRP A 184 -3.12 1.95 -20.70
C TRP A 184 -3.97 1.43 -21.88
N GLY A 185 -3.39 1.39 -23.08
CA GLY A 185 -3.95 0.66 -24.21
C GLY A 185 -3.92 -0.84 -23.93
N PHE A 186 -5.05 -1.53 -24.10
CA PHE A 186 -5.16 -2.97 -23.89
C PHE A 186 -4.39 -3.74 -24.97
N CYS A 187 -3.46 -4.60 -24.55
CA CYS A 187 -2.62 -5.41 -25.43
C CYS A 187 -3.13 -6.84 -25.56
N GLY A 188 -3.80 -7.37 -24.53
CA GLY A 188 -4.33 -8.73 -24.50
C GLY A 188 -4.44 -9.25 -23.07
N ALA A 189 -4.81 -10.53 -22.93
CA ALA A 189 -4.95 -11.18 -21.63
C ALA A 189 -4.50 -12.65 -21.71
N CYS A 190 -4.10 -13.19 -20.54
CA CYS A 190 -3.98 -14.62 -20.30
C CYS A 190 -5.03 -15.02 -19.27
N SER A 191 -5.87 -16.01 -19.56
CA SER A 191 -7.06 -16.34 -18.78
C SER A 191 -7.53 -17.77 -19.04
N TYR A 192 -8.63 -18.19 -18.40
CA TYR A 192 -9.25 -19.50 -18.60
C TYR A 192 -9.68 -19.78 -20.06
N TYR A 193 -10.02 -18.74 -20.83
CA TYR A 193 -10.43 -18.87 -22.24
C TYR A 193 -9.28 -18.61 -23.24
N GLU A 194 -8.17 -18.05 -22.79
CA GLU A 194 -6.96 -17.81 -23.57
C GLU A 194 -5.72 -18.16 -22.73
N LEU A 195 -5.35 -19.44 -22.77
CA LEU A 195 -4.32 -20.01 -21.89
C LEU A 195 -2.91 -19.51 -22.20
N THR A 196 -2.68 -18.89 -23.35
CA THR A 196 -1.37 -18.37 -23.74
C THR A 196 -1.55 -16.99 -24.38
N PHE A 197 -0.87 -16.00 -23.86
CA PHE A 197 -0.73 -14.69 -24.48
C PHE A 197 0.65 -14.60 -25.14
N GLU A 198 0.66 -14.30 -26.45
CA GLU A 198 1.86 -14.28 -27.26
C GLU A 198 2.26 -12.85 -27.65
N SER A 199 3.58 -12.65 -27.80
CA SER A 199 4.13 -11.41 -28.35
C SER A 199 3.78 -11.25 -29.83
N THR A 200 3.99 -10.07 -30.35
CA THR A 200 3.87 -9.77 -31.80
C THR A 200 4.74 -10.66 -32.68
N GLN A 201 5.75 -11.34 -32.11
CA GLN A 201 6.64 -12.29 -32.78
C GLN A 201 6.25 -13.77 -32.57
N GLY A 202 5.10 -14.04 -31.91
CA GLY A 202 4.60 -15.39 -31.68
C GLY A 202 5.28 -16.14 -30.53
N ALA A 203 6.03 -15.45 -29.66
CA ALA A 203 6.62 -16.06 -28.46
C ALA A 203 5.71 -15.82 -27.25
N ALA A 204 5.51 -16.82 -26.42
CA ALA A 204 4.65 -16.70 -25.27
C ALA A 204 5.19 -15.67 -24.24
N ILE A 205 4.38 -14.67 -23.92
CA ILE A 205 4.59 -13.70 -22.85
C ILE A 205 4.02 -14.22 -21.54
N ALA A 206 2.83 -14.83 -21.60
CA ALA A 206 2.21 -15.43 -20.43
C ALA A 206 1.58 -16.78 -20.76
N ARG A 207 1.55 -17.68 -19.76
CA ARG A 207 0.91 -18.99 -19.85
C ARG A 207 0.15 -19.32 -18.59
N SER A 208 -1.11 -19.71 -18.75
CA SER A 208 -1.92 -20.33 -17.69
C SER A 208 -1.64 -21.84 -17.61
N ALA A 209 -1.64 -22.38 -16.39
CA ALA A 209 -1.53 -23.83 -16.15
C ALA A 209 -2.81 -24.60 -16.49
N GLY A 210 -3.92 -23.92 -16.76
CA GLY A 210 -5.21 -24.50 -17.10
C GLY A 210 -6.37 -23.87 -16.31
N ASP A 211 -7.58 -24.36 -16.59
CA ASP A 211 -8.85 -23.94 -16.00
C ASP A 211 -9.38 -25.08 -15.10
N LEU A 212 -9.45 -24.85 -13.78
CA LEU A 212 -9.88 -25.80 -12.77
C LEU A 212 -11.25 -25.38 -12.20
N ARG A 213 -12.31 -26.10 -12.60
CA ARG A 213 -13.71 -25.75 -12.32
C ARG A 213 -14.26 -26.26 -10.98
N SER A 214 -13.44 -26.87 -10.14
CA SER A 214 -13.83 -27.36 -8.82
C SER A 214 -12.61 -27.53 -7.94
N ALA A 215 -12.82 -27.41 -6.63
CA ALA A 215 -11.75 -27.48 -5.64
C ALA A 215 -12.17 -28.32 -4.42
N PRO A 216 -12.33 -29.63 -4.59
CA PRO A 216 -12.87 -30.49 -3.53
C PRO A 216 -11.93 -30.56 -2.32
N TYR A 217 -12.54 -30.55 -1.13
CA TYR A 217 -11.86 -30.76 0.14
C TYR A 217 -11.22 -32.18 0.18
N PRO A 218 -10.03 -32.37 0.77
CA PRO A 218 -9.19 -31.37 1.44
C PRO A 218 -8.13 -30.71 0.55
N GLY A 219 -7.96 -31.16 -0.68
CA GLY A 219 -6.86 -30.75 -1.55
C GLY A 219 -7.02 -29.37 -2.17
N GLY A 220 -8.28 -28.97 -2.45
CA GLY A 220 -8.55 -27.76 -3.20
C GLY A 220 -8.06 -27.81 -4.65
N ALA A 221 -8.00 -26.63 -5.27
CA ALA A 221 -7.46 -26.41 -6.60
C ALA A 221 -6.48 -25.24 -6.60
N THR A 222 -5.52 -25.24 -7.52
CA THR A 222 -4.55 -24.14 -7.67
C THR A 222 -4.34 -23.83 -9.14
N GLU A 223 -4.60 -22.59 -9.52
CA GLU A 223 -4.26 -22.07 -10.83
C GLU A 223 -2.99 -21.23 -10.79
N PHE A 224 -2.25 -21.25 -11.90
CA PHE A 224 -1.03 -20.47 -12.07
C PHE A 224 -1.04 -19.76 -13.41
N ILE A 225 -0.49 -18.53 -13.43
CA ILE A 225 -0.11 -17.84 -14.66
C ILE A 225 1.34 -17.42 -14.54
N ASP A 226 2.16 -17.90 -15.46
CA ASP A 226 3.57 -17.54 -15.60
C ASP A 226 3.71 -16.37 -16.56
N ILE A 227 4.48 -15.36 -16.20
CA ILE A 227 4.73 -14.16 -16.97
C ILE A 227 6.23 -14.02 -17.21
N ASP A 228 6.63 -13.95 -18.46
CA ASP A 228 7.97 -13.54 -18.89
C ASP A 228 8.01 -12.00 -18.97
N CYS A 229 8.49 -11.39 -17.89
CA CYS A 229 8.48 -9.94 -17.75
C CYS A 229 9.41 -9.24 -18.75
N GLU A 230 10.55 -9.84 -19.08
CA GLU A 230 11.51 -9.29 -20.04
C GLU A 230 10.91 -9.27 -21.44
N ARG A 231 10.26 -10.35 -21.83
CA ARG A 231 9.58 -10.44 -23.12
C ARG A 231 8.38 -9.52 -23.21
N ALA A 232 7.61 -9.38 -22.14
CA ALA A 232 6.51 -8.43 -22.07
C ALA A 232 6.99 -6.99 -22.31
N LEU A 233 8.06 -6.58 -21.63
CA LEU A 233 8.68 -5.26 -21.84
C LEU A 233 9.20 -5.07 -23.27
N ALA A 234 9.85 -6.09 -23.84
CA ALA A 234 10.37 -6.03 -25.21
C ALA A 234 9.24 -5.88 -26.25
N ASP A 235 8.04 -6.37 -25.96
CA ASP A 235 6.85 -6.26 -26.81
C ASP A 235 6.03 -4.96 -26.53
N GLY A 236 6.53 -4.04 -25.69
CA GLY A 236 5.93 -2.75 -25.38
C GLY A 236 4.88 -2.76 -24.27
N ILE A 237 4.72 -3.87 -23.58
CA ILE A 237 3.81 -3.98 -22.43
C ILE A 237 4.47 -3.33 -21.21
N ARG A 238 3.73 -2.46 -20.55
CA ARG A 238 4.17 -1.83 -19.31
C ARG A 238 3.48 -2.39 -18.08
N TYR A 239 2.17 -2.61 -18.15
CA TYR A 239 1.40 -3.02 -16.99
C TYR A 239 0.80 -4.41 -17.15
N ALA A 240 0.90 -5.22 -16.08
CA ALA A 240 0.17 -6.47 -15.95
C ALA A 240 -0.76 -6.38 -14.74
N VAL A 241 -2.06 -6.51 -14.98
CA VAL A 241 -3.11 -6.39 -13.96
C VAL A 241 -3.64 -7.78 -13.63
N ALA A 242 -3.47 -8.21 -12.36
CA ALA A 242 -4.07 -9.44 -11.89
C ALA A 242 -5.59 -9.26 -11.70
N VAL A 243 -6.37 -10.20 -12.21
CA VAL A 243 -7.83 -10.22 -12.10
C VAL A 243 -8.23 -11.60 -11.58
N LEU A 244 -8.89 -11.61 -10.43
CA LEU A 244 -9.47 -12.81 -9.84
C LEU A 244 -10.97 -12.74 -10.02
N ASN A 245 -11.56 -13.81 -10.53
CA ASN A 245 -12.98 -13.88 -10.80
C ASN A 245 -13.60 -15.05 -10.03
N ASN A 246 -14.71 -14.81 -9.37
CA ASN A 246 -15.61 -15.86 -8.94
C ASN A 246 -16.65 -16.06 -10.04
N TYR A 247 -16.37 -17.01 -10.94
CA TYR A 247 -17.23 -17.29 -12.09
C TYR A 247 -18.56 -17.92 -11.65
N ALA A 248 -18.48 -18.90 -10.74
CA ALA A 248 -19.66 -19.57 -10.22
C ALA A 248 -19.38 -20.18 -8.83
N GLY A 249 -20.43 -20.33 -8.04
CA GLY A 249 -20.39 -21.05 -6.78
C GLY A 249 -20.49 -20.15 -5.55
N MET A 250 -19.71 -20.47 -4.52
CA MET A 250 -19.79 -19.82 -3.21
C MET A 250 -18.96 -18.53 -3.17
N PRO A 251 -19.39 -17.49 -2.42
CA PRO A 251 -18.55 -16.34 -2.12
C PRO A 251 -17.21 -16.75 -1.49
N PHE A 252 -16.15 -15.97 -1.69
CA PHE A 252 -14.82 -16.26 -1.14
C PHE A 252 -14.82 -16.55 0.36
N GLU A 253 -15.63 -15.82 1.14
CA GLU A 253 -15.72 -15.97 2.60
C GLU A 253 -16.40 -17.25 3.08
N GLN A 254 -17.08 -17.99 2.19
CA GLN A 254 -17.74 -19.26 2.49
C GLN A 254 -16.90 -20.48 2.11
N LEU A 255 -15.76 -20.28 1.46
CA LEU A 255 -14.80 -21.32 1.15
C LEU A 255 -14.04 -21.76 2.41
N GLU A 256 -13.56 -23.00 2.46
CA GLU A 256 -12.69 -23.47 3.55
C GLU A 256 -11.45 -22.58 3.65
N HIS A 257 -10.84 -22.31 2.51
CA HIS A 257 -9.83 -21.27 2.32
C HIS A 257 -9.77 -20.86 0.84
N ALA A 258 -9.44 -19.60 0.63
CA ALA A 258 -9.13 -19.06 -0.69
C ALA A 258 -8.04 -18.00 -0.55
N TYR A 259 -6.97 -18.13 -1.30
CA TYR A 259 -5.86 -17.19 -1.29
C TYR A 259 -5.19 -17.09 -2.65
N ALA A 260 -4.59 -15.95 -2.90
CA ALA A 260 -3.81 -15.72 -4.11
C ALA A 260 -2.48 -15.05 -3.78
N GLY A 261 -1.61 -14.92 -4.77
CA GLY A 261 -0.34 -14.28 -4.54
C GLY A 261 0.58 -14.28 -5.74
N LEU A 262 1.82 -13.92 -5.45
CA LEU A 262 2.90 -13.76 -6.40
C LEU A 262 4.12 -14.53 -5.94
N MET A 263 4.70 -15.33 -6.84
CA MET A 263 5.99 -15.99 -6.67
C MET A 263 6.95 -15.47 -7.73
N GLN A 264 8.21 -15.42 -7.37
CA GLN A 264 9.31 -15.19 -8.30
C GLN A 264 10.09 -16.48 -8.45
N LEU A 265 10.12 -17.00 -9.68
CA LEU A 265 10.86 -18.23 -10.01
C LEU A 265 12.16 -17.86 -10.71
N ASP A 266 13.26 -18.34 -10.18
CA ASP A 266 14.56 -18.28 -10.83
C ASP A 266 14.87 -19.60 -11.59
N GLU A 267 16.01 -19.67 -12.27
CA GLU A 267 16.42 -20.86 -13.03
C GLU A 267 16.56 -22.11 -12.13
N ALA A 268 16.84 -21.94 -10.84
CA ALA A 268 16.98 -23.04 -9.88
C ALA A 268 15.64 -23.70 -9.55
N HIS A 269 14.51 -22.99 -9.73
CA HIS A 269 13.16 -23.52 -9.50
C HIS A 269 12.58 -24.26 -10.71
N GLY A 270 13.30 -24.31 -11.83
CA GLY A 270 12.92 -25.01 -13.05
C GLY A 270 11.76 -24.32 -13.79
N ALA A 271 12.00 -23.91 -15.01
CA ALA A 271 11.14 -23.04 -15.83
C ALA A 271 9.71 -23.54 -16.09
N HIS A 272 9.31 -24.73 -15.67
CA HIS A 272 8.00 -25.34 -15.94
C HIS A 272 7.49 -26.27 -14.84
N GLY A 273 8.00 -26.17 -13.61
CA GLY A 273 7.49 -26.97 -12.49
C GLY A 273 6.08 -26.49 -12.07
N ALA A 274 5.10 -27.38 -12.14
CA ALA A 274 3.71 -27.12 -11.70
C ALA A 274 3.57 -27.03 -10.16
N HIS A 275 4.59 -26.61 -9.43
CA HIS A 275 4.60 -26.71 -7.98
C HIS A 275 4.63 -25.33 -7.32
N PHE A 276 3.83 -25.21 -6.28
CA PHE A 276 3.89 -24.12 -5.31
C PHE A 276 5.17 -24.26 -4.47
N ASP A 277 6.10 -23.29 -4.55
CA ASP A 277 7.26 -23.21 -3.67
C ASP A 277 7.07 -22.08 -2.67
N PRO A 278 6.84 -22.35 -1.37
CA PRO A 278 6.68 -21.33 -0.35
C PRO A 278 7.84 -20.34 -0.25
N ARG A 279 9.06 -20.77 -0.63
CA ARG A 279 10.29 -19.94 -0.58
C ARG A 279 10.32 -18.87 -1.67
N ALA A 280 9.64 -19.14 -2.78
CA ALA A 280 9.52 -18.22 -3.91
C ALA A 280 8.39 -17.18 -3.73
N VAL A 281 7.56 -17.34 -2.71
CA VAL A 281 6.41 -16.45 -2.47
C VAL A 281 6.89 -15.07 -2.03
N LYS A 282 6.55 -14.04 -2.82
CA LYS A 282 6.80 -12.63 -2.50
C LYS A 282 5.60 -11.96 -1.84
N LEU A 283 4.42 -12.37 -2.22
CA LEU A 283 3.16 -11.87 -1.67
C LEU A 283 2.12 -13.00 -1.64
N LYS A 284 1.43 -13.12 -0.52
CA LYS A 284 0.26 -14.02 -0.38
C LYS A 284 -0.82 -13.28 0.39
N PHE A 285 -2.06 -13.36 -0.07
CA PHE A 285 -3.23 -12.73 0.57
C PHE A 285 -4.44 -13.64 0.48
N ASP A 286 -5.26 -13.63 1.54
CA ASP A 286 -6.52 -14.37 1.57
C ASP A 286 -7.60 -13.58 0.85
N LEU A 287 -8.47 -14.29 0.13
CA LEU A 287 -9.63 -13.73 -0.55
C LEU A 287 -10.82 -13.67 0.40
N GLN A 288 -11.53 -12.55 0.41
CA GLN A 288 -12.68 -12.34 1.28
C GLN A 288 -13.77 -11.55 0.55
N GLY A 289 -15.02 -11.66 1.03
CA GLY A 289 -16.14 -10.87 0.56
C GLY A 289 -17.03 -11.57 -0.48
N GLU A 290 -18.11 -10.88 -0.85
CA GLU A 290 -19.19 -11.38 -1.70
C GLU A 290 -19.08 -10.93 -3.18
N ASN A 291 -17.99 -10.23 -3.56
CA ASN A 291 -17.89 -9.63 -4.89
C ASN A 291 -17.30 -10.60 -5.91
N GLY A 292 -17.79 -10.54 -7.15
CA GLY A 292 -17.43 -11.46 -8.22
C GLY A 292 -16.05 -11.18 -8.85
N ILE A 293 -15.58 -9.93 -8.86
CA ILE A 293 -14.28 -9.56 -9.48
C ILE A 293 -13.41 -8.83 -8.48
N PHE A 294 -12.17 -9.27 -8.36
CA PHE A 294 -11.16 -8.68 -7.51
C PHE A 294 -9.90 -8.36 -8.33
N MET A 295 -9.45 -7.11 -8.26
CA MET A 295 -8.20 -6.63 -8.84
C MET A 295 -7.23 -6.30 -7.70
N PRO A 296 -6.43 -7.26 -7.23
CA PRO A 296 -5.57 -7.05 -6.08
C PRO A 296 -4.39 -6.13 -6.39
N LEU A 297 -3.77 -6.32 -7.54
CA LEU A 297 -2.48 -5.70 -7.82
C LEU A 297 -2.28 -5.38 -9.31
N VAL A 298 -1.38 -4.42 -9.53
CA VAL A 298 -0.80 -4.08 -10.83
C VAL A 298 0.71 -4.21 -10.73
N LEU A 299 1.32 -4.90 -11.67
CA LEU A 299 2.77 -4.90 -11.88
C LEU A 299 3.11 -3.83 -12.92
N ASP A 300 3.90 -2.81 -12.54
CA ASP A 300 4.59 -1.93 -13.49
C ASP A 300 5.91 -2.57 -13.86
N LEU A 301 5.93 -3.19 -15.04
CA LEU A 301 7.09 -3.94 -15.52
C LEU A 301 8.26 -3.00 -15.86
N SER A 302 8.00 -1.75 -16.24
CA SER A 302 9.08 -0.81 -16.57
C SER A 302 9.83 -0.31 -15.34
N GLU A 303 9.15 -0.25 -14.18
CA GLU A 303 9.73 0.22 -12.93
C GLU A 303 10.09 -0.92 -11.97
N GLY A 304 9.74 -2.17 -12.30
CA GLY A 304 9.91 -3.29 -11.38
C GLY A 304 9.10 -3.11 -10.11
N ARG A 305 7.85 -2.65 -10.23
CA ARG A 305 7.05 -2.24 -9.07
C ARG A 305 5.68 -2.90 -9.04
N LEU A 306 5.34 -3.43 -7.90
CA LEU A 306 4.00 -3.92 -7.59
C LEU A 306 3.21 -2.82 -6.87
N HIS A 307 2.02 -2.48 -7.39
CA HIS A 307 1.05 -1.62 -6.75
C HIS A 307 -0.08 -2.45 -6.16
N TRP A 308 -0.28 -2.37 -4.84
CA TRP A 308 -1.36 -3.06 -4.14
C TRP A 308 -2.63 -2.21 -4.14
N LEU A 309 -3.60 -2.57 -4.98
CA LEU A 309 -4.82 -1.78 -5.17
C LEU A 309 -5.97 -2.25 -4.28
N ASP A 310 -6.10 -3.55 -4.03
CA ASP A 310 -7.17 -4.16 -3.22
C ASP A 310 -8.57 -3.64 -3.63
N VAL A 311 -8.91 -3.74 -4.92
CA VAL A 311 -10.14 -3.20 -5.50
C VAL A 311 -11.06 -4.29 -5.97
N TYR A 312 -12.34 -4.18 -5.61
CA TYR A 312 -13.39 -5.05 -6.06
C TYR A 312 -14.31 -4.35 -7.05
N SER A 313 -14.78 -5.10 -8.05
CA SER A 313 -15.84 -4.68 -8.97
C SER A 313 -17.01 -5.65 -8.84
N LYS A 314 -18.21 -5.15 -9.08
CA LYS A 314 -19.40 -6.02 -9.07
C LYS A 314 -19.51 -6.89 -10.31
N GLY A 315 -18.73 -6.61 -11.36
CA GLY A 315 -18.93 -7.18 -12.69
C GLY A 315 -20.26 -6.73 -13.32
N GLU A 316 -20.32 -6.72 -14.64
CA GLU A 316 -21.60 -6.65 -15.36
C GLU A 316 -22.14 -8.08 -15.53
N LEU A 317 -23.40 -8.25 -15.32
CA LEU A 317 -24.21 -9.41 -14.97
C LEU A 317 -24.12 -10.71 -15.81
N ALA A 318 -23.32 -10.84 -16.86
CA ALA A 318 -23.38 -12.02 -17.70
C ALA A 318 -22.05 -12.75 -17.96
N PHE A 319 -20.93 -12.04 -18.02
CA PHE A 319 -19.60 -12.63 -18.26
C PHE A 319 -18.54 -11.80 -17.55
N ASN A 320 -18.06 -12.30 -16.43
CA ASN A 320 -16.99 -11.67 -15.68
C ASN A 320 -15.64 -12.24 -16.16
N ASN A 321 -14.98 -11.56 -17.06
CA ASN A 321 -13.64 -11.92 -17.54
C ASN A 321 -12.73 -10.69 -17.65
N ALA A 322 -11.46 -10.89 -17.97
CA ALA A 322 -10.50 -9.80 -18.09
C ALA A 322 -10.90 -8.80 -19.19
N ASP A 323 -11.43 -9.28 -20.32
CA ASP A 323 -11.87 -8.42 -21.44
C ASP A 323 -13.08 -7.57 -21.10
N SER A 324 -14.10 -8.16 -20.45
CA SER A 324 -15.29 -7.40 -20.02
C SER A 324 -14.95 -6.39 -18.91
N SER A 325 -13.89 -6.62 -18.15
CA SER A 325 -13.38 -5.73 -17.11
C SER A 325 -12.45 -4.64 -17.63
N ASN A 326 -12.03 -4.69 -18.89
CA ASN A 326 -11.05 -3.78 -19.48
C ASN A 326 -11.41 -2.30 -19.30
N ALA A 327 -12.64 -1.89 -19.58
CA ALA A 327 -13.09 -0.50 -19.40
C ALA A 327 -13.00 -0.05 -17.93
N ALA A 328 -13.28 -0.95 -16.99
CA ALA A 328 -13.12 -0.66 -15.57
C ALA A 328 -11.65 -0.59 -15.15
N ILE A 329 -10.81 -1.49 -15.64
CA ILE A 329 -9.37 -1.53 -15.34
C ILE A 329 -8.70 -0.25 -15.82
N THR A 330 -8.91 0.14 -17.10
CA THR A 330 -8.33 1.34 -17.69
C THR A 330 -8.79 2.65 -17.03
N ALA A 331 -9.99 2.68 -16.47
CA ALA A 331 -10.47 3.83 -15.72
C ALA A 331 -9.95 3.88 -14.27
N ILE A 332 -9.88 2.74 -13.61
CA ILE A 332 -9.64 2.63 -12.16
C ILE A 332 -8.16 2.55 -11.83
N CYS A 333 -7.41 1.65 -12.48
CA CYS A 333 -6.02 1.36 -12.09
C CYS A 333 -5.10 2.58 -12.22
N PRO A 334 -5.03 3.31 -13.36
CA PRO A 334 -4.18 4.49 -13.45
C PRO A 334 -4.59 5.59 -12.47
N THR A 335 -5.89 5.77 -12.25
CA THR A 335 -6.40 6.76 -11.29
C THR A 335 -6.01 6.42 -9.85
N LEU A 336 -6.07 5.16 -9.46
CA LEU A 336 -5.69 4.72 -8.11
C LEU A 336 -4.18 4.77 -7.90
N ILE A 337 -3.39 4.34 -8.88
CA ILE A 337 -1.93 4.44 -8.81
C ILE A 337 -1.54 5.91 -8.63
N ALA A 338 -2.04 6.82 -9.47
CA ALA A 338 -1.76 8.25 -9.34
C ALA A 338 -2.25 8.83 -8.00
N TYR A 339 -3.41 8.42 -7.51
CA TYR A 339 -3.96 8.84 -6.22
C TYR A 339 -3.07 8.42 -5.06
N PHE A 340 -2.66 7.16 -4.99
CA PHE A 340 -1.84 6.66 -3.89
C PHE A 340 -0.39 7.18 -3.96
N SER A 341 0.18 7.30 -5.15
CA SER A 341 1.52 7.87 -5.36
C SER A 341 1.59 9.39 -5.10
N SER A 342 0.46 10.08 -4.93
CA SER A 342 0.43 11.52 -4.63
C SER A 342 0.84 11.88 -3.20
N GLY A 343 1.11 10.90 -2.34
CA GLY A 343 1.41 11.12 -0.91
C GLY A 343 0.20 11.50 -0.06
N ILE A 344 -1.02 11.31 -0.58
CA ILE A 344 -2.28 11.64 0.12
C ILE A 344 -2.51 10.81 1.38
N ARG A 345 -1.85 9.68 1.50
CA ARG A 345 -1.88 8.78 2.67
C ARG A 345 -0.51 8.77 3.34
N PRO A 346 -0.46 8.75 4.69
CA PRO A 346 0.82 8.65 5.38
C PRO A 346 1.46 7.29 5.14
N SER A 347 2.77 7.30 4.90
CA SER A 347 3.57 6.10 4.82
C SER A 347 4.06 5.64 6.20
N LEU A 348 4.43 4.37 6.32
CA LEU A 348 5.10 3.88 7.52
C LEU A 348 6.43 4.60 7.74
N TYR A 349 7.14 4.95 6.67
CA TYR A 349 8.35 5.75 6.77
C TYR A 349 8.09 7.08 7.47
N ASP A 350 7.07 7.86 7.04
CA ASP A 350 6.75 9.15 7.64
C ASP A 350 6.36 9.01 9.11
N LEU A 351 5.56 7.99 9.44
CA LEU A 351 5.16 7.71 10.81
C LEU A 351 6.37 7.41 11.69
N VAL A 352 7.24 6.50 11.27
CA VAL A 352 8.42 6.11 12.06
C VAL A 352 9.45 7.24 12.11
N LEU A 353 9.56 8.06 11.05
CA LEU A 353 10.43 9.24 11.04
C LEU A 353 10.00 10.28 12.09
N LEU A 354 8.70 10.50 12.28
CA LEU A 354 8.15 11.35 13.33
C LEU A 354 8.48 10.80 14.73
N HIS A 355 8.35 9.47 14.92
CA HIS A 355 8.77 8.82 16.16
C HIS A 355 10.26 8.98 16.44
N ALA A 356 11.08 8.75 15.43
CA ALA A 356 12.53 8.90 15.53
C ALA A 356 12.92 10.33 15.88
N ALA A 357 12.31 11.33 15.21
CA ALA A 357 12.53 12.73 15.50
C ALA A 357 12.14 13.13 16.94
N ALA A 358 11.16 12.47 17.55
CA ALA A 358 10.74 12.73 18.90
C ALA A 358 11.58 11.98 19.97
N ARG A 359 12.14 10.81 19.65
CA ARG A 359 12.58 9.81 20.64
C ARG A 359 14.03 9.36 20.52
N ALA A 360 14.65 9.51 19.31
CA ALA A 360 15.97 8.97 19.02
C ALA A 360 17.10 9.92 19.42
N GLU A 361 18.25 9.34 19.79
CA GLU A 361 19.55 10.03 19.84
C GLU A 361 20.24 9.99 18.48
N SER A 362 20.17 8.83 17.80
CA SER A 362 20.68 8.64 16.44
C SER A 362 19.61 7.99 15.56
N VAL A 363 19.62 8.34 14.28
CA VAL A 363 18.72 7.74 13.27
C VAL A 363 19.55 7.27 12.09
N VAL A 364 19.42 6.00 11.76
CA VAL A 364 19.99 5.41 10.54
C VAL A 364 18.88 5.25 9.51
N LEU A 365 19.02 5.90 8.37
CA LEU A 365 18.16 5.70 7.22
C LEU A 365 18.84 4.68 6.30
N ARG A 366 18.21 3.50 6.22
CA ARG A 366 18.66 2.38 5.42
C ARG A 366 18.16 2.54 3.98
N GLY A 367 19.09 2.51 3.00
CA GLY A 367 18.76 2.68 1.60
C GLY A 367 19.79 2.03 0.69
N ALA A 368 19.99 2.59 -0.51
CA ALA A 368 21.09 2.16 -1.39
C ALA A 368 22.45 2.39 -0.74
N GLN A 369 22.58 3.42 0.04
CA GLN A 369 23.67 3.70 0.98
C GLN A 369 23.04 4.13 2.30
N ASP A 370 23.44 3.48 3.39
CA ASP A 370 22.96 3.84 4.72
C ASP A 370 23.57 5.16 5.17
N VAL A 371 22.74 6.01 5.80
CA VAL A 371 23.18 7.30 6.34
C VAL A 371 22.73 7.45 7.78
N VAL A 372 23.58 8.04 8.61
CA VAL A 372 23.32 8.28 10.03
C VAL A 372 23.16 9.76 10.32
N PHE A 373 22.24 10.07 11.21
CA PHE A 373 21.99 11.38 11.79
C PHE A 373 22.09 11.29 13.31
N GLU A 374 23.07 11.94 13.89
CA GLU A 374 23.14 12.12 15.33
C GLU A 374 22.40 13.39 15.73
N ARG A 375 21.59 13.33 16.77
CA ARG A 375 20.90 14.51 17.31
C ARG A 375 21.93 15.45 17.96
N ARG A 376 21.86 16.74 17.62
CA ARG A 376 22.72 17.76 18.23
C ARG A 376 22.19 18.15 19.60
N ALA A 377 23.06 18.59 20.50
CA ALA A 377 22.72 18.89 21.90
C ALA A 377 21.64 19.99 22.07
N ASP A 378 21.58 20.93 21.12
CA ASP A 378 20.64 22.06 21.11
C ASP A 378 19.50 21.90 20.11
N GLU A 379 19.37 20.71 19.51
CA GLU A 379 18.39 20.45 18.43
C GLU A 379 17.07 19.94 19.01
N ASP A 380 16.00 20.71 18.79
CA ASP A 380 14.66 20.25 19.12
C ASP A 380 14.13 19.22 18.11
N SER A 381 13.04 18.56 18.44
CA SER A 381 12.46 17.50 17.59
C SER A 381 12.02 18.00 16.21
N THR A 382 11.60 19.25 16.08
CA THR A 382 11.18 19.83 14.80
C THR A 382 12.37 20.10 13.89
N ALA A 383 13.45 20.66 14.43
CA ALA A 383 14.70 20.87 13.71
C ALA A 383 15.33 19.53 13.28
N PHE A 384 15.31 18.54 14.17
CA PHE A 384 15.80 17.19 13.86
C PHE A 384 14.96 16.52 12.77
N LEU A 385 13.63 16.59 12.83
CA LEU A 385 12.74 16.08 11.78
C LEU A 385 13.05 16.70 10.41
N LYS A 386 13.24 18.03 10.39
CA LYS A 386 13.60 18.74 9.14
C LYS A 386 14.91 18.25 8.56
N ARG A 387 15.89 18.00 9.41
CA ARG A 387 17.21 17.48 8.99
C ARG A 387 17.10 16.02 8.51
N LEU A 388 16.36 15.16 9.20
CA LEU A 388 16.09 13.78 8.77
C LEU A 388 15.44 13.73 7.38
N ARG A 389 14.48 14.61 7.12
CA ARG A 389 13.80 14.72 5.81
C ARG A 389 14.70 15.17 4.68
N SER A 390 15.81 15.89 4.98
CA SER A 390 16.76 16.28 3.95
C SER A 390 17.51 15.09 3.34
N GLY A 391 17.56 13.95 4.05
CA GLY A 391 18.31 12.76 3.64
C GLY A 391 19.85 12.94 3.64
N ALA A 392 20.34 14.12 3.97
CA ALA A 392 21.77 14.47 3.93
C ALA A 392 22.47 14.11 5.26
N GLY A 393 22.47 12.83 5.61
CA GLY A 393 23.21 12.27 6.75
C GLY A 393 24.66 11.95 6.40
N ALA A 394 25.45 11.57 7.42
CA ALA A 394 26.78 11.01 7.21
C ALA A 394 26.68 9.54 6.75
N PRO A 395 27.61 9.03 5.91
CA PRO A 395 27.63 7.60 5.58
C PRO A 395 27.69 6.73 6.85
N CYS A 396 26.98 5.61 6.84
CA CYS A 396 26.90 4.70 7.96
C CYS A 396 27.36 3.30 7.53
N GLU A 397 28.51 2.85 8.04
CA GLU A 397 29.05 1.52 7.75
C GLU A 397 28.60 0.46 8.77
N ALA A 398 28.25 0.89 9.99
CA ALA A 398 27.78 0.04 11.07
C ALA A 398 26.75 0.78 11.93
N LEU A 399 25.81 0.04 12.50
CA LEU A 399 24.82 0.61 13.41
C LEU A 399 25.54 1.18 14.66
N PRO A 400 25.11 2.35 15.17
CA PRO A 400 25.56 2.86 16.45
C PRO A 400 25.26 1.86 17.60
N ASP A 401 26.05 1.92 18.69
CA ASP A 401 25.88 1.04 19.84
C ASP A 401 24.55 1.24 20.55
N GLY A 402 23.99 0.17 21.07
CA GLY A 402 22.79 0.16 21.91
C GLY A 402 21.58 -0.49 21.29
N PRO A 403 20.46 -0.59 22.03
CA PRO A 403 19.22 -1.14 21.53
C PRO A 403 18.60 -0.27 20.44
N VAL A 404 18.06 -0.94 19.42
CA VAL A 404 17.53 -0.33 18.20
C VAL A 404 16.01 -0.44 18.18
N CYS A 405 15.34 0.66 17.82
CA CYS A 405 13.95 0.61 17.35
C CYS A 405 13.96 0.58 15.82
N ALA A 406 13.69 -0.57 15.23
CA ALA A 406 13.78 -0.77 13.79
C ALA A 406 12.40 -0.78 13.11
N ALA A 407 12.33 -0.21 11.91
CA ALA A 407 11.22 -0.42 10.99
C ALA A 407 11.78 -0.83 9.62
N LEU A 408 11.51 -2.07 9.24
CA LEU A 408 12.14 -2.74 8.11
C LEU A 408 11.09 -3.29 7.14
N LEU A 409 11.39 -3.21 5.86
CA LEU A 409 10.61 -3.93 4.84
C LEU A 409 10.88 -5.44 4.94
N GLU A 410 12.14 -5.83 5.06
CA GLU A 410 12.60 -7.21 5.16
C GLU A 410 13.40 -7.42 6.44
N GLY A 411 13.19 -8.54 7.10
CA GLY A 411 13.90 -8.93 8.32
C GLY A 411 15.26 -9.55 8.05
N ASP A 412 16.10 -8.89 7.28
CA ASP A 412 17.42 -9.38 6.85
C ASP A 412 18.59 -8.84 7.71
N ALA A 413 18.29 -8.03 8.73
CA ALA A 413 19.28 -7.46 9.65
C ALA A 413 19.30 -8.19 10.99
N ALA A 414 20.49 -8.51 11.51
CA ALA A 414 20.67 -8.89 12.91
C ALA A 414 20.65 -7.63 13.77
N LEU A 415 19.76 -7.60 14.77
CA LEU A 415 19.62 -6.47 15.68
C LEU A 415 20.27 -6.78 17.05
N PRO A 416 20.84 -5.77 17.75
CA PRO A 416 21.34 -5.93 19.10
C PRO A 416 20.28 -6.46 20.09
N ALA A 417 20.72 -6.97 21.23
CA ALA A 417 19.82 -7.36 22.32
C ALA A 417 18.94 -6.18 22.77
N ASP A 418 17.75 -6.48 23.29
CA ASP A 418 16.75 -5.50 23.75
C ASP A 418 16.22 -4.55 22.67
N SER A 419 16.49 -4.84 21.39
CA SER A 419 15.92 -4.12 20.26
C SER A 419 14.45 -4.47 20.04
N GLN A 420 13.70 -3.51 19.48
CA GLN A 420 12.32 -3.70 19.05
C GLN A 420 12.24 -3.47 17.54
N ALA A 421 11.51 -4.32 16.84
CA ALA A 421 11.41 -4.21 15.38
C ALA A 421 9.99 -4.39 14.88
N TYR A 422 9.57 -3.51 13.98
CA TYR A 422 8.53 -3.78 13.01
C TYR A 422 9.17 -4.32 11.74
N VAL A 423 8.67 -5.43 11.24
CA VAL A 423 9.16 -6.07 10.02
C VAL A 423 7.96 -6.47 9.17
N LEU A 424 7.90 -5.97 7.93
CA LEU A 424 6.80 -6.30 7.02
C LEU A 424 6.94 -7.73 6.49
N GLN A 425 8.14 -8.11 6.06
CA GLN A 425 8.47 -9.45 5.58
C GLN A 425 9.45 -10.11 6.55
N PRO A 426 8.98 -11.03 7.41
CA PRO A 426 9.86 -11.72 8.36
C PRO A 426 10.99 -12.48 7.67
N GLY A 427 12.19 -12.47 8.29
CA GLY A 427 13.39 -13.14 7.83
C GLY A 427 14.26 -13.58 9.01
N ILE A 428 15.53 -13.17 9.03
CA ILE A 428 16.47 -13.40 10.15
C ILE A 428 15.96 -12.68 11.41
N CYS A 429 15.42 -11.47 11.24
CA CYS A 429 14.76 -10.72 12.29
C CYS A 429 13.24 -10.94 12.20
N ALA A 430 12.64 -11.42 13.28
CA ALA A 430 11.19 -11.44 13.43
C ALA A 430 10.71 -10.13 14.06
N GLY A 431 9.61 -9.57 13.57
CA GLY A 431 9.02 -8.36 14.14
C GLY A 431 8.46 -8.63 15.55
N SER A 432 8.86 -7.79 16.51
CA SER A 432 8.29 -7.75 17.87
C SER A 432 7.22 -6.66 18.03
N MET A 433 7.06 -5.80 17.03
CA MET A 433 6.13 -4.68 16.99
C MET A 433 5.14 -4.83 15.85
N SER A 434 3.97 -4.24 16.05
CA SER A 434 2.93 -4.06 15.03
C SER A 434 2.83 -2.58 14.62
N PRO A 435 2.19 -2.25 13.49
CA PRO A 435 1.91 -0.85 13.15
C PRO A 435 1.08 -0.11 14.20
N ALA A 436 0.26 -0.82 14.99
CA ALA A 436 -0.54 -0.23 16.06
C ALA A 436 0.32 0.34 17.19
N ASP A 437 1.52 -0.20 17.43
CA ASP A 437 2.45 0.28 18.45
C ASP A 437 2.99 1.67 18.13
N PHE A 438 3.02 2.04 16.85
CA PHE A 438 3.35 3.39 16.39
C PHE A 438 2.13 4.33 16.39
N LEU A 439 0.91 3.82 16.43
CA LEU A 439 -0.32 4.64 16.37
C LEU A 439 -0.91 4.92 17.75
N SER A 440 -0.53 4.13 18.75
CA SER A 440 -1.07 4.20 20.13
C SER A 440 -0.47 5.34 20.94
#